data_b58d05f9fe7d616b1f8963e328120be3
#
_entry.id   b58d05f9fe7d616b1f8963e328120be3
#
_cell.length_a   1.000
_cell.length_b   1.000
_cell.length_c   1.000
_cell.angle_alpha   90.00
_cell.angle_beta   90.00
_cell.angle_gamma   90.00
#
_symmetry.space_group_name_H-M   'P 1'
#
loop_
_entity.id
_entity.type
_entity.pdbx_description
1 polymer ?
#
loop_
_entity_poly.entity_id
_entity_poly.type
_entity_poly.pdbx_seq_one_letter_code
_entity_poly.pdbx_strand_id
1 'polypeptide(L)'
;MKPLSVRVVLAVLLTAALPGQDLPPWVLLLARVKQHGRATFEHIPDYVCLETIHRFEKPRNGESFRPVDTLRLEVASAGGKELLARQGAARFEDQDLRVFISEGVISSGAFATAPLNLFVRDVARITPLPQEGIVTGTTFGFHFEESAMTAGFTVQSGESKGPAGLRGTFWVDPQTLDLVRIEEQAVDLPPMLLMRDLTTSIDYARTHIGSSDPLLPQSSETVVTDFYGVEKKNTIEFTGCREYSSESTIHFGVPVPEPPPPAPKKK
;
A
#
# COMPACT_ATOMS: atom_id res chain seq x y z
N MET A 1 -85.49 -14.19 24.88
CA MET A 1 -84.22 -14.77 24.41
C MET A 1 -83.81 -14.01 23.13
N LYS A 2 -82.77 -13.14 23.21
CA LYS A 2 -82.27 -12.35 22.07
C LYS A 2 -81.01 -13.02 21.55
N PRO A 3 -80.85 -13.24 20.22
CA PRO A 3 -79.64 -13.82 19.67
C PRO A 3 -78.52 -12.74 19.62
N LEU A 4 -77.34 -13.14 20.08
CA LEU A 4 -76.08 -12.33 20.10
C LEU A 4 -75.40 -12.44 18.73
N SER A 5 -75.39 -11.35 17.97
CA SER A 5 -74.73 -11.30 16.63
C SER A 5 -73.21 -11.14 16.80
N VAL A 6 -72.46 -12.17 16.51
CA VAL A 6 -70.99 -12.12 16.47
C VAL A 6 -70.58 -11.48 15.14
N ARG A 7 -70.02 -10.24 15.21
CA ARG A 7 -69.36 -9.59 14.04
C ARG A 7 -67.89 -10.04 13.98
N VAL A 8 -67.59 -10.87 13.02
CA VAL A 8 -66.19 -11.22 12.67
C VAL A 8 -65.59 -10.05 11.88
N VAL A 9 -64.66 -9.35 12.50
CA VAL A 9 -63.85 -8.31 11.85
C VAL A 9 -62.65 -9.00 11.18
N LEU A 10 -62.71 -9.11 9.84
CA LEU A 10 -61.63 -9.63 9.03
C LEU A 10 -60.56 -8.52 8.88
N ALA A 11 -59.46 -8.60 9.65
CA ALA A 11 -58.32 -7.71 9.51
C ALA A 11 -57.50 -8.16 8.29
N VAL A 12 -57.57 -7.41 7.19
CA VAL A 12 -56.73 -7.56 6.01
C VAL A 12 -55.37 -6.92 6.33
N LEU A 13 -54.35 -7.72 6.60
CA LEU A 13 -52.97 -7.31 6.67
C LEU A 13 -52.49 -6.97 5.26
N LEU A 14 -52.48 -5.70 4.90
CA LEU A 14 -51.74 -5.19 3.74
C LEU A 14 -50.23 -5.31 4.05
N THR A 15 -49.58 -6.35 3.55
CA THR A 15 -48.13 -6.42 3.44
C THR A 15 -47.68 -5.41 2.36
N ALA A 16 -47.32 -4.19 2.76
CA ALA A 16 -46.63 -3.26 1.87
C ALA A 16 -45.29 -3.91 1.50
N ALA A 17 -45.16 -4.43 0.29
CA ALA A 17 -43.85 -4.77 -0.29
C ALA A 17 -43.09 -3.47 -0.41
N LEU A 18 -42.13 -3.23 0.51
CA LEU A 18 -41.15 -2.17 0.35
C LEU A 18 -40.38 -2.45 -0.95
N PRO A 19 -40.37 -1.53 -1.94
CA PRO A 19 -39.51 -1.71 -3.10
C PRO A 19 -38.08 -1.85 -2.60
N GLY A 20 -37.46 -3.00 -2.82
CA GLY A 20 -36.06 -3.21 -2.59
C GLY A 20 -35.33 -2.15 -3.40
N GLN A 21 -34.60 -1.26 -2.74
CA GLN A 21 -33.73 -0.31 -3.46
C GLN A 21 -32.63 -1.15 -4.08
N ASP A 22 -32.68 -1.34 -5.40
CA ASP A 22 -31.57 -1.95 -6.14
C ASP A 22 -30.33 -1.10 -5.92
N LEU A 23 -29.30 -1.70 -5.34
CA LEU A 23 -28.02 -1.04 -5.12
C LEU A 23 -27.42 -0.65 -6.48
N PRO A 24 -26.84 0.55 -6.61
CA PRO A 24 -26.15 0.94 -7.83
C PRO A 24 -25.13 -0.11 -8.25
N PRO A 25 -24.99 -0.43 -9.55
CA PRO A 25 -24.06 -1.47 -10.03
C PRO A 25 -22.62 -1.33 -9.54
N TRP A 26 -22.15 -0.09 -9.38
CA TRP A 26 -20.80 0.17 -8.84
C TRP A 26 -20.63 -0.26 -7.39
N VAL A 27 -21.67 -0.21 -6.57
CA VAL A 27 -21.63 -0.68 -5.16
C VAL A 27 -21.39 -2.18 -5.10
N LEU A 28 -22.09 -2.93 -5.97
CA LEU A 28 -21.91 -4.38 -6.07
C LEU A 28 -20.51 -4.72 -6.60
N LEU A 29 -20.03 -3.97 -7.61
CA LEU A 29 -18.67 -4.14 -8.12
C LEU A 29 -17.64 -3.86 -7.03
N LEU A 30 -17.75 -2.74 -6.31
CA LEU A 30 -16.83 -2.39 -5.22
C LEU A 30 -16.82 -3.44 -4.11
N ALA A 31 -17.98 -3.98 -3.73
CA ALA A 31 -18.05 -5.05 -2.74
C ALA A 31 -17.28 -6.31 -3.19
N ARG A 32 -17.44 -6.71 -4.46
CA ARG A 32 -16.68 -7.83 -5.05
C ARG A 32 -15.18 -7.54 -5.12
N VAL A 33 -14.79 -6.34 -5.54
CA VAL A 33 -13.40 -5.88 -5.60
C VAL A 33 -12.76 -5.92 -4.21
N LYS A 34 -13.44 -5.39 -3.18
CA LYS A 34 -12.95 -5.45 -1.80
C LYS A 34 -12.78 -6.88 -1.29
N GLN A 35 -13.74 -7.76 -1.58
CA GLN A 35 -13.65 -9.16 -1.20
C GLN A 35 -12.48 -9.87 -1.89
N HIS A 36 -12.32 -9.66 -3.20
CA HIS A 36 -11.23 -10.22 -4.00
C HIS A 36 -9.88 -9.66 -3.55
N GLY A 37 -9.76 -8.33 -3.40
CA GLY A 37 -8.54 -7.67 -2.94
C GLY A 37 -8.13 -8.12 -1.55
N ARG A 38 -9.08 -8.28 -0.62
CA ARG A 38 -8.80 -8.86 0.71
C ARG A 38 -8.21 -10.26 0.57
N ALA A 39 -8.85 -11.17 -0.17
CA ALA A 39 -8.36 -12.52 -0.37
C ALA A 39 -6.97 -12.55 -1.03
N THR A 40 -6.71 -11.61 -1.96
CA THR A 40 -5.44 -11.52 -2.67
C THR A 40 -4.31 -10.99 -1.78
N PHE A 41 -4.54 -9.87 -1.05
CA PHE A 41 -3.47 -9.16 -0.34
C PHE A 41 -3.29 -9.62 1.12
N GLU A 42 -4.30 -10.25 1.74
CA GLU A 42 -4.18 -10.79 3.08
C GLU A 42 -3.34 -12.09 3.14
N HIS A 43 -3.25 -12.79 2.01
CA HIS A 43 -2.59 -14.10 1.91
C HIS A 43 -1.45 -14.14 0.88
N ILE A 44 -0.85 -12.99 0.56
CA ILE A 44 0.34 -13.00 -0.28
C ILE A 44 1.45 -13.78 0.43
N PRO A 45 2.04 -14.79 -0.21
CA PRO A 45 3.19 -15.49 0.35
C PRO A 45 4.38 -14.53 0.49
N ASP A 46 5.28 -14.85 1.39
CA ASP A 46 6.52 -14.10 1.53
C ASP A 46 7.35 -14.22 0.23
N TYR A 47 7.77 -13.11 -0.30
CA TYR A 47 8.56 -13.05 -1.53
C TYR A 47 9.59 -11.93 -1.50
N VAL A 48 10.57 -12.04 -2.41
CA VAL A 48 11.62 -11.04 -2.60
C VAL A 48 11.70 -10.67 -4.07
N CYS A 49 11.78 -9.36 -4.36
CA CYS A 49 12.03 -8.84 -5.70
C CYS A 49 13.28 -7.95 -5.70
N LEU A 50 13.91 -7.84 -6.85
CA LEU A 50 14.91 -6.81 -7.11
C LEU A 50 14.17 -5.51 -7.46
N GLU A 51 14.41 -4.48 -6.69
CA GLU A 51 13.91 -3.11 -6.87
C GLU A 51 15.03 -2.27 -7.50
N THR A 52 14.80 -1.77 -8.72
CA THR A 52 15.71 -0.84 -9.39
C THR A 52 15.08 0.55 -9.37
N ILE A 53 15.73 1.49 -8.67
CA ILE A 53 15.23 2.85 -8.46
C ILE A 53 16.12 3.82 -9.26
N HIS A 54 15.56 4.43 -10.32
CA HIS A 54 16.20 5.53 -11.02
C HIS A 54 15.75 6.84 -10.42
N ARG A 55 16.70 7.62 -9.90
CA ARG A 55 16.42 8.91 -9.25
C ARG A 55 16.76 10.08 -10.13
N PHE A 56 15.86 11.06 -10.15
CA PHE A 56 15.97 12.26 -10.96
C PHE A 56 15.68 13.49 -10.14
N GLU A 57 16.23 14.63 -10.56
CA GLU A 57 15.94 15.94 -10.00
C GLU A 57 15.67 16.97 -11.11
N LYS A 58 14.69 17.84 -10.90
CA LYS A 58 14.40 19.00 -11.73
C LYS A 58 14.50 20.24 -10.88
N PRO A 59 15.49 21.13 -11.14
CA PRO A 59 15.63 22.41 -10.45
C PRO A 59 14.38 23.29 -10.69
N ARG A 60 14.09 24.22 -9.77
CA ARG A 60 12.95 25.14 -9.82
C ARG A 60 12.68 25.78 -11.19
N ASN A 61 13.73 26.18 -11.89
CA ASN A 61 13.64 26.82 -13.20
C ASN A 61 14.11 25.89 -14.33
N GLY A 62 14.22 24.60 -14.05
CA GLY A 62 14.61 23.60 -15.04
C GLY A 62 13.42 23.17 -15.88
N GLU A 63 13.66 22.89 -17.17
CA GLU A 63 12.64 22.41 -18.10
C GLU A 63 12.47 20.89 -18.02
N SER A 64 13.48 20.17 -17.57
CA SER A 64 13.49 18.70 -17.59
C SER A 64 14.14 18.07 -16.36
N PHE A 65 13.77 16.85 -16.08
CA PHE A 65 14.42 16.00 -15.08
C PHE A 65 15.81 15.58 -15.56
N ARG A 66 16.78 15.62 -14.64
CA ARG A 66 18.15 15.15 -14.85
C ARG A 66 18.38 13.93 -13.96
N PRO A 67 19.04 12.88 -14.46
CA PRO A 67 19.37 11.72 -13.65
C PRO A 67 20.34 12.11 -12.53
N VAL A 68 20.10 11.57 -11.34
CA VAL A 68 20.97 11.71 -10.16
C VAL A 68 21.81 10.44 -10.03
N ASP A 69 21.15 9.31 -9.81
CA ASP A 69 21.77 7.99 -9.69
C ASP A 69 20.77 6.85 -9.91
N THR A 70 21.25 5.62 -9.74
CA THR A 70 20.42 4.40 -9.74
C THR A 70 20.79 3.56 -8.53
N LEU A 71 19.78 3.17 -7.76
CA LEU A 71 19.91 2.25 -6.64
C LEU A 71 19.37 0.88 -7.04
N ARG A 72 19.97 -0.17 -6.48
CA ARG A 72 19.48 -1.53 -6.57
C ARG A 72 19.36 -2.11 -5.19
N LEU A 73 18.13 -2.40 -4.80
CA LEU A 73 17.79 -2.97 -3.50
C LEU A 73 17.04 -4.29 -3.72
N GLU A 74 17.10 -5.17 -2.77
CA GLU A 74 16.15 -6.26 -2.64
C GLU A 74 15.05 -5.83 -1.69
N VAL A 75 13.81 -5.98 -2.13
CA VAL A 75 12.62 -5.73 -1.30
C VAL A 75 11.95 -7.06 -0.97
N ALA A 76 11.81 -7.35 0.30
CA ALA A 76 11.06 -8.50 0.79
C ALA A 76 9.73 -8.06 1.36
N SER A 77 8.65 -8.76 1.00
CA SER A 77 7.39 -8.70 1.71
C SER A 77 7.32 -9.91 2.63
N ALA A 78 7.33 -9.65 3.93
CA ALA A 78 7.29 -10.72 4.94
C ALA A 78 6.43 -10.28 6.14
N GLY A 79 5.43 -11.08 6.49
CA GLY A 79 4.55 -10.80 7.62
C GLY A 79 3.80 -9.47 7.49
N GLY A 80 3.47 -9.03 6.27
CA GLY A 80 2.78 -7.75 5.99
C GLY A 80 3.66 -6.51 6.15
N LYS A 81 4.97 -6.66 6.19
CA LYS A 81 5.97 -5.59 6.21
C LYS A 81 6.85 -5.63 4.97
N GLU A 82 7.29 -4.46 4.54
CA GLU A 82 8.36 -4.34 3.56
C GLU A 82 9.70 -4.22 4.27
N LEU A 83 10.63 -5.07 3.88
CA LEU A 83 12.00 -5.06 4.36
C LEU A 83 12.91 -4.81 3.17
N LEU A 84 13.82 -3.86 3.31
CA LEU A 84 14.78 -3.51 2.26
C LEU A 84 16.19 -3.95 2.64
N ALA A 85 16.94 -4.41 1.65
CA ALA A 85 18.35 -4.76 1.78
C ALA A 85 19.12 -4.34 0.54
N ARG A 86 20.43 -4.11 0.66
CA ARG A 86 21.28 -3.97 -0.52
C ARG A 86 21.32 -5.28 -1.29
N GLN A 87 21.36 -5.21 -2.60
CA GLN A 87 21.43 -6.40 -3.46
C GLN A 87 22.55 -7.34 -3.00
N GLY A 88 22.21 -8.61 -2.76
CA GLY A 88 23.13 -9.63 -2.29
C GLY A 88 23.42 -9.59 -0.77
N ALA A 89 22.69 -8.83 0.01
CA ALA A 89 22.80 -8.87 1.47
C ALA A 89 22.34 -10.23 2.02
N ALA A 90 23.01 -10.68 3.08
CA ALA A 90 22.69 -11.97 3.70
C ALA A 90 21.41 -11.93 4.57
N ARG A 91 20.91 -10.72 4.90
CA ARG A 91 19.77 -10.53 5.80
C ARG A 91 18.96 -9.32 5.39
N PHE A 92 17.66 -9.39 5.61
CA PHE A 92 16.75 -8.25 5.60
C PHE A 92 16.57 -7.75 7.02
N GLU A 93 16.63 -6.44 7.19
CA GLU A 93 16.46 -5.79 8.48
C GLU A 93 15.41 -4.68 8.33
N ASP A 94 14.66 -4.43 9.40
CA ASP A 94 13.74 -3.29 9.48
C ASP A 94 14.58 -2.01 9.72
N GLN A 95 15.12 -1.45 8.63
CA GLN A 95 16.05 -0.32 8.67
C GLN A 95 15.36 0.97 8.23
N ASP A 96 15.87 2.09 8.76
CA ASP A 96 15.51 3.40 8.23
C ASP A 96 15.98 3.52 6.77
N LEU A 97 15.09 3.96 5.88
CA LEU A 97 15.38 4.12 4.46
C LEU A 97 16.58 5.03 4.19
N ARG A 98 16.92 5.94 5.12
CA ARG A 98 18.08 6.82 5.04
C ARG A 98 19.43 6.08 5.03
N VAL A 99 19.49 4.82 5.44
CA VAL A 99 20.73 4.03 5.34
C VAL A 99 21.11 3.69 3.90
N PHE A 100 20.13 3.77 2.98
CA PHE A 100 20.33 3.48 1.57
C PHE A 100 20.71 4.71 0.75
N ILE A 101 20.31 5.91 1.20
CA ILE A 101 20.56 7.17 0.49
C ILE A 101 21.02 8.25 1.48
N SER A 102 21.96 9.09 1.04
CA SER A 102 22.39 10.28 1.79
C SER A 102 21.47 11.48 1.53
N GLU A 103 20.93 11.58 0.32
CA GLU A 103 20.12 12.70 -0.13
C GLU A 103 19.01 12.24 -1.09
N GLY A 104 17.97 13.05 -1.21
CA GLY A 104 16.89 12.82 -2.16
C GLY A 104 15.67 12.14 -1.54
N VAL A 105 14.94 11.40 -2.35
CA VAL A 105 13.69 10.71 -1.98
C VAL A 105 13.88 9.22 -2.13
N ILE A 106 13.32 8.47 -1.20
CA ILE A 106 13.10 7.04 -1.28
C ILE A 106 11.71 6.77 -0.69
N SER A 107 10.99 5.82 -1.25
CA SER A 107 9.65 5.42 -0.80
C SER A 107 9.60 3.92 -0.57
N SER A 108 8.70 3.51 0.29
CA SER A 108 8.30 2.12 0.51
C SER A 108 6.78 2.06 0.60
N GLY A 109 6.19 0.89 0.53
CA GLY A 109 4.74 0.73 0.69
C GLY A 109 4.02 0.22 -0.55
N ALA A 110 4.70 0.16 -1.71
CA ALA A 110 4.11 -0.32 -2.95
C ALA A 110 3.59 -1.77 -2.84
N PHE A 111 4.28 -2.61 -2.09
CA PHE A 111 3.93 -4.02 -1.93
C PHE A 111 2.81 -4.26 -0.93
N ALA A 112 2.78 -3.53 0.16
CA ALA A 112 1.91 -3.85 1.28
C ALA A 112 0.98 -2.71 1.65
N THR A 113 1.49 -1.49 1.89
CA THR A 113 0.71 -0.46 2.57
C THR A 113 -0.50 0.01 1.77
N ALA A 114 -0.33 0.37 0.50
CA ALA A 114 -1.42 0.91 -0.32
C ALA A 114 -2.57 -0.11 -0.54
N PRO A 115 -2.32 -1.33 -1.06
CA PRO A 115 -3.41 -2.28 -1.26
C PRO A 115 -4.00 -2.81 0.07
N LEU A 116 -3.20 -2.95 1.14
CA LEU A 116 -3.72 -3.36 2.45
C LEU A 116 -4.67 -2.31 3.04
N ASN A 117 -4.39 -1.03 2.89
CA ASN A 117 -5.27 0.04 3.35
C ASN A 117 -6.61 0.01 2.61
N LEU A 118 -6.57 -0.11 1.28
CA LEU A 118 -7.77 -0.11 0.44
C LEU A 118 -8.67 -1.33 0.67
N PHE A 119 -8.08 -2.53 0.82
CA PHE A 119 -8.85 -3.77 0.72
C PHE A 119 -8.92 -4.58 2.02
N VAL A 120 -7.92 -4.48 2.90
CA VAL A 120 -7.85 -5.29 4.12
C VAL A 120 -8.23 -4.48 5.35
N ARG A 121 -7.60 -3.34 5.56
CA ARG A 121 -7.87 -2.47 6.72
C ARG A 121 -9.17 -1.68 6.58
N ASP A 122 -9.63 -1.48 5.34
CA ASP A 122 -10.88 -0.79 5.00
C ASP A 122 -10.99 0.62 5.62
N VAL A 123 -9.86 1.33 5.63
CA VAL A 123 -9.75 2.67 6.22
C VAL A 123 -10.10 3.79 5.25
N ALA A 124 -10.14 3.48 3.94
CA ALA A 124 -10.41 4.43 2.88
C ALA A 124 -11.91 4.67 2.67
N ARG A 125 -12.29 5.93 2.50
CA ARG A 125 -13.58 6.30 1.93
C ARG A 125 -13.51 6.18 0.41
N ILE A 126 -14.33 5.31 -0.19
CA ILE A 126 -14.28 5.00 -1.62
C ILE A 126 -15.56 5.44 -2.31
N THR A 127 -15.41 6.08 -3.49
CA THR A 127 -16.51 6.51 -4.37
C THR A 127 -16.15 6.18 -5.83
N PRO A 128 -17.14 5.91 -6.71
CA PRO A 128 -16.86 5.63 -8.11
C PRO A 128 -16.35 6.89 -8.83
N LEU A 129 -15.50 6.70 -9.83
CA LEU A 129 -15.22 7.77 -10.80
C LEU A 129 -16.49 8.08 -11.61
N PRO A 130 -16.68 9.34 -12.05
CA PRO A 130 -17.66 9.66 -13.07
C PRO A 130 -17.43 8.81 -14.31
N GLN A 131 -18.52 8.37 -14.98
CA GLN A 131 -18.42 7.49 -16.16
C GLN A 131 -17.55 8.05 -17.29
N GLU A 132 -17.41 9.37 -17.36
CA GLU A 132 -16.52 10.06 -18.33
C GLU A 132 -15.03 9.86 -18.03
N GLY A 133 -14.66 9.42 -16.81
CA GLY A 133 -13.29 9.12 -16.38
C GLY A 133 -12.89 7.64 -16.53
N ILE A 134 -13.73 6.80 -17.14
CA ILE A 134 -13.38 5.43 -17.49
C ILE A 134 -12.40 5.49 -18.65
N VAL A 135 -11.12 5.50 -18.29
CA VAL A 135 -10.03 5.49 -19.25
C VAL A 135 -10.03 4.17 -20.00
N THR A 136 -10.28 4.28 -21.32
CA THR A 136 -9.95 3.25 -22.32
C THR A 136 -10.28 1.78 -21.98
N GLY A 137 -11.53 1.43 -22.08
CA GLY A 137 -11.96 0.11 -22.62
C GLY A 137 -12.06 -1.05 -21.65
N THR A 138 -11.28 -1.17 -20.59
CA THR A 138 -11.21 -2.42 -19.83
C THR A 138 -11.12 -2.29 -18.31
N THR A 139 -10.92 -1.12 -17.74
CA THR A 139 -10.76 -0.92 -16.29
C THR A 139 -11.86 -0.05 -15.71
N PHE A 140 -12.20 -0.28 -14.44
CA PHE A 140 -13.13 0.54 -13.67
C PHE A 140 -12.40 1.28 -12.56
N GLY A 141 -12.60 2.60 -12.45
CA GLY A 141 -11.91 3.46 -11.50
C GLY A 141 -12.74 3.86 -10.29
N PHE A 142 -12.06 4.00 -9.17
CA PHE A 142 -12.61 4.49 -7.91
C PHE A 142 -11.72 5.56 -7.31
N HIS A 143 -12.32 6.63 -6.81
CA HIS A 143 -11.64 7.56 -5.91
C HIS A 143 -11.56 7.01 -4.51
N PHE A 144 -10.49 7.34 -3.81
CA PHE A 144 -10.35 7.04 -2.38
C PHE A 144 -9.75 8.22 -1.61
N GLU A 145 -10.08 8.29 -0.33
CA GLU A 145 -9.53 9.25 0.63
C GLU A 145 -9.24 8.54 1.96
N GLU A 146 -8.07 8.76 2.51
CA GLU A 146 -7.63 8.27 3.81
C GLU A 146 -7.11 9.42 4.66
N SER A 147 -7.61 9.55 5.88
CA SER A 147 -7.13 10.61 6.77
C SER A 147 -5.72 10.33 7.29
N ALA A 148 -4.97 11.36 7.66
CA ALA A 148 -3.65 11.21 8.28
C ALA A 148 -3.66 10.36 9.55
N MET A 149 -4.83 10.24 10.23
CA MET A 149 -4.96 9.41 11.44
C MET A 149 -5.10 7.92 11.14
N THR A 150 -5.62 7.55 9.98
CA THR A 150 -5.96 6.16 9.64
C THR A 150 -5.10 5.57 8.54
N ALA A 151 -4.54 6.40 7.66
CA ALA A 151 -3.71 5.96 6.52
C ALA A 151 -2.45 5.18 6.96
N GLY A 152 -1.93 5.47 8.14
CA GLY A 152 -0.66 4.89 8.59
C GLY A 152 0.52 5.31 7.71
N PHE A 153 0.31 6.32 6.86
CA PHE A 153 1.30 6.85 5.95
C PHE A 153 2.11 7.92 6.66
N THR A 154 3.42 7.80 6.60
CA THR A 154 4.35 8.75 7.24
C THR A 154 5.31 9.29 6.20
N VAL A 155 5.44 10.60 6.17
CA VAL A 155 6.38 11.31 5.30
C VAL A 155 7.55 11.82 6.12
N GLN A 156 8.76 11.72 5.58
CA GLN A 156 9.99 12.22 6.20
C GLN A 156 10.76 13.09 5.21
N SER A 157 11.28 14.21 5.71
CA SER A 157 12.16 15.14 5.00
C SER A 157 13.27 15.60 5.92
N GLY A 158 14.51 15.19 5.66
CA GLY A 158 15.62 15.40 6.59
C GLY A 158 15.32 14.78 7.97
N GLU A 159 15.46 15.57 9.01
CA GLU A 159 15.15 15.16 10.40
C GLU A 159 13.65 15.27 10.74
N SER A 160 12.86 15.94 9.91
CA SER A 160 11.43 16.14 10.14
C SER A 160 10.63 14.93 9.64
N LYS A 161 9.69 14.47 10.45
CA LYS A 161 8.82 13.31 10.16
C LYS A 161 7.41 13.58 10.65
N GLY A 162 6.41 13.14 9.91
CA GLY A 162 5.03 13.25 10.35
C GLY A 162 4.04 12.47 9.52
N PRO A 163 2.85 12.20 10.06
CA PRO A 163 1.79 11.51 9.33
C PRO A 163 1.20 12.42 8.26
N ALA A 164 0.73 11.81 7.17
CA ALA A 164 -0.04 12.47 6.13
C ALA A 164 -1.25 11.61 5.75
N GLY A 165 -2.30 12.24 5.24
CA GLY A 165 -3.41 11.56 4.60
C GLY A 165 -3.08 11.23 3.16
N LEU A 166 -3.92 10.41 2.54
CA LEU A 166 -3.83 10.04 1.14
C LEU A 166 -5.16 10.28 0.45
N ARG A 167 -5.12 10.74 -0.77
CA ARG A 167 -6.25 10.73 -1.68
C ARG A 167 -5.79 10.28 -3.05
N GLY A 168 -6.66 9.62 -3.78
CA GLY A 168 -6.24 9.14 -5.08
C GLY A 168 -7.31 8.42 -5.84
N THR A 169 -6.87 7.66 -6.82
CA THR A 169 -7.69 6.81 -7.66
C THR A 169 -7.03 5.46 -7.78
N PHE A 170 -7.83 4.40 -7.75
CA PHE A 170 -7.37 3.08 -8.14
C PHE A 170 -8.25 2.52 -9.24
N TRP A 171 -7.67 1.69 -10.08
CA TRP A 171 -8.34 1.02 -11.20
C TRP A 171 -8.26 -0.49 -11.02
N VAL A 172 -9.35 -1.14 -11.36
CA VAL A 172 -9.49 -2.60 -11.32
C VAL A 172 -9.96 -3.12 -12.68
N ASP A 173 -9.56 -4.32 -13.00
CA ASP A 173 -10.17 -5.08 -14.10
C ASP A 173 -11.53 -5.62 -13.64
N PRO A 174 -12.66 -5.25 -14.27
CA PRO A 174 -13.98 -5.69 -13.85
C PRO A 174 -14.25 -7.18 -14.08
N GLN A 175 -13.42 -7.88 -14.86
CA GLN A 175 -13.56 -9.31 -15.13
C GLN A 175 -12.80 -10.14 -14.11
N THR A 176 -11.53 -9.83 -13.89
CA THR A 176 -10.66 -10.54 -12.92
C THR A 176 -10.79 -10.00 -11.51
N LEU A 177 -11.26 -8.76 -11.36
CA LEU A 177 -11.30 -7.96 -10.12
C LEU A 177 -9.92 -7.61 -9.56
N ASP A 178 -8.87 -7.85 -10.33
CA ASP A 178 -7.50 -7.52 -9.94
C ASP A 178 -7.29 -6.00 -9.95
N LEU A 179 -6.52 -5.53 -8.98
CA LEU A 179 -5.99 -4.17 -8.96
C LEU A 179 -5.01 -4.00 -10.13
N VAL A 180 -5.20 -2.96 -10.94
CA VAL A 180 -4.35 -2.67 -12.08
C VAL A 180 -3.39 -1.52 -11.79
N ARG A 181 -3.91 -0.46 -11.16
CA ARG A 181 -3.14 0.76 -10.89
C ARG A 181 -3.68 1.51 -9.68
N ILE A 182 -2.78 2.14 -8.94
CA ILE A 182 -3.09 3.16 -7.93
C ILE A 182 -2.37 4.45 -8.34
N GLU A 183 -3.06 5.57 -8.23
CA GLU A 183 -2.46 6.92 -8.23
C GLU A 183 -2.89 7.61 -6.95
N GLU A 184 -1.94 8.11 -6.19
CA GLU A 184 -2.19 8.73 -4.90
C GLU A 184 -1.41 10.02 -4.71
N GLN A 185 -1.97 10.93 -3.94
CA GLN A 185 -1.36 12.17 -3.53
C GLN A 185 -1.44 12.27 -2.00
N ALA A 186 -0.32 12.63 -1.38
CA ALA A 186 -0.30 12.94 0.04
C ALA A 186 -1.06 14.25 0.30
N VAL A 187 -1.91 14.23 1.32
CA VAL A 187 -2.66 15.40 1.79
C VAL A 187 -2.35 15.66 3.26
N ASP A 188 -2.67 16.85 3.73
CA ASP A 188 -2.41 17.26 5.12
C ASP A 188 -0.92 17.10 5.52
N LEU A 189 -0.02 17.39 4.58
CA LEU A 189 1.42 17.33 4.82
C LEU A 189 1.82 18.28 5.95
N PRO A 190 2.51 17.80 7.00
CA PRO A 190 2.99 18.65 8.09
C PRO A 190 3.91 19.77 7.58
N PRO A 191 3.68 21.05 7.97
CA PRO A 191 4.46 22.18 7.45
C PRO A 191 5.97 22.08 7.65
N MET A 192 6.43 21.37 8.71
CA MET A 192 7.85 21.17 9.00
C MET A 192 8.58 20.33 7.97
N LEU A 193 7.87 19.60 7.11
CA LEU A 193 8.48 18.79 6.06
C LEU A 193 9.01 19.63 4.89
N LEU A 194 8.62 20.92 4.81
CA LEU A 194 8.96 21.83 3.71
C LEU A 194 8.68 21.23 2.33
N MET A 195 7.63 20.45 2.25
CA MET A 195 7.19 19.72 1.07
C MET A 195 5.83 20.27 0.64
N ARG A 196 5.68 20.58 -0.64
CA ARG A 196 4.46 21.16 -1.21
C ARG A 196 3.55 20.08 -1.78
N ASP A 197 4.14 19.06 -2.39
CA ASP A 197 3.40 18.00 -3.06
C ASP A 197 4.17 16.69 -3.04
N LEU A 198 3.46 15.58 -2.92
CA LEU A 198 3.98 14.23 -3.05
C LEU A 198 2.92 13.39 -3.76
N THR A 199 3.27 12.85 -4.91
CA THR A 199 2.41 11.95 -5.69
C THR A 199 3.11 10.63 -5.94
N THR A 200 2.35 9.55 -5.96
CA THR A 200 2.85 8.21 -6.30
C THR A 200 1.88 7.53 -7.25
N SER A 201 2.39 6.85 -8.25
CA SER A 201 1.64 5.90 -9.05
C SER A 201 2.28 4.52 -9.00
N ILE A 202 1.46 3.46 -8.98
CA ILE A 202 1.91 2.08 -8.87
C ILE A 202 1.10 1.23 -9.84
N ASP A 203 1.76 0.48 -10.70
CA ASP A 203 1.15 -0.48 -11.61
C ASP A 203 1.29 -1.90 -11.06
N TYR A 204 0.22 -2.69 -11.12
CA TYR A 204 0.15 -4.05 -10.60
C TYR A 204 -0.13 -5.05 -11.72
N ALA A 205 0.48 -6.21 -11.65
CA ALA A 205 0.16 -7.36 -12.50
C ALA A 205 0.44 -8.68 -11.79
N ARG A 206 -0.19 -9.75 -12.28
CA ARG A 206 0.13 -11.09 -11.79
C ARG A 206 1.51 -11.51 -12.26
N THR A 207 2.30 -12.01 -11.33
CA THR A 207 3.69 -12.43 -11.56
C THR A 207 3.81 -13.90 -11.23
N HIS A 208 4.30 -14.70 -12.17
CA HIS A 208 4.51 -16.13 -11.95
C HIS A 208 5.71 -16.38 -11.04
N ILE A 209 5.48 -16.97 -9.87
CA ILE A 209 6.51 -17.31 -8.88
C ILE A 209 6.26 -18.73 -8.37
N GLY A 210 7.16 -19.66 -8.71
CA GLY A 210 7.01 -21.07 -8.33
C GLY A 210 5.72 -21.68 -8.89
N SER A 211 4.77 -22.01 -8.02
CA SER A 211 3.47 -22.58 -8.39
C SER A 211 2.31 -21.57 -8.24
N SER A 212 2.58 -20.31 -7.97
CA SER A 212 1.60 -19.26 -7.72
C SER A 212 1.76 -18.07 -8.65
N ASP A 213 0.67 -17.30 -8.82
CA ASP A 213 0.63 -16.08 -9.59
C ASP A 213 0.14 -14.91 -8.70
N PRO A 214 0.95 -14.46 -7.70
CA PRO A 214 0.57 -13.35 -6.85
C PRO A 214 0.44 -12.05 -7.65
N LEU A 215 -0.47 -11.18 -7.21
CA LEU A 215 -0.63 -9.84 -7.76
C LEU A 215 0.39 -8.91 -7.10
N LEU A 216 1.40 -8.49 -7.86
CA LEU A 216 2.54 -7.72 -7.37
C LEU A 216 2.69 -6.39 -8.11
N PRO A 217 3.30 -5.35 -7.48
CA PRO A 217 3.70 -4.17 -8.21
C PRO A 217 4.76 -4.52 -9.26
N GLN A 218 4.64 -3.92 -10.43
CA GLN A 218 5.57 -4.05 -11.56
C GLN A 218 6.46 -2.82 -11.66
N SER A 219 5.85 -1.66 -11.47
CA SER A 219 6.53 -0.38 -11.52
C SER A 219 5.88 0.62 -10.58
N SER A 220 6.64 1.63 -10.16
CA SER A 220 6.07 2.81 -9.54
C SER A 220 6.83 4.08 -9.93
N GLU A 221 6.13 5.22 -9.84
CA GLU A 221 6.73 6.54 -9.97
C GLU A 221 6.32 7.39 -8.77
N THR A 222 7.28 8.00 -8.10
CA THR A 222 7.04 8.95 -7.01
C THR A 222 7.64 10.30 -7.39
N VAL A 223 6.85 11.37 -7.28
CA VAL A 223 7.32 12.74 -7.48
C VAL A 223 7.07 13.55 -6.23
N VAL A 224 8.12 14.23 -5.77
CA VAL A 224 8.06 15.16 -4.63
C VAL A 224 8.43 16.54 -5.09
N THR A 225 7.62 17.53 -4.74
CA THR A 225 7.93 18.94 -4.95
C THR A 225 8.13 19.64 -3.60
N ASP A 226 9.27 20.25 -3.39
CA ASP A 226 9.53 21.04 -2.20
C ASP A 226 8.94 22.47 -2.29
N PHE A 227 9.00 23.22 -1.18
CA PHE A 227 8.51 24.60 -1.14
C PHE A 227 9.30 25.56 -2.05
N TYR A 228 10.50 25.21 -2.42
CA TYR A 228 11.34 26.02 -3.31
C TYR A 228 11.08 25.73 -4.78
N GLY A 229 10.25 24.71 -5.08
CA GLY A 229 9.87 24.32 -6.43
C GLY A 229 10.89 23.41 -7.11
N VAL A 230 11.76 22.77 -6.34
CA VAL A 230 12.61 21.65 -6.82
C VAL A 230 11.75 20.39 -6.83
N GLU A 231 11.79 19.66 -7.94
CA GLU A 231 11.09 18.40 -8.07
C GLU A 231 12.10 17.24 -8.05
N LYS A 232 11.81 16.22 -7.24
CA LYS A 232 12.58 14.97 -7.18
C LYS A 232 11.66 13.83 -7.59
N LYS A 233 12.17 12.98 -8.49
CA LYS A 233 11.40 11.88 -9.05
C LYS A 233 12.18 10.57 -8.91
N ASN A 234 11.46 9.51 -8.50
CA ASN A 234 11.93 8.14 -8.59
C ASN A 234 11.05 7.38 -9.57
N THR A 235 11.65 6.63 -10.48
CA THR A 235 10.96 5.57 -11.22
C THR A 235 11.52 4.24 -10.75
N ILE A 236 10.64 3.31 -10.41
CA ILE A 236 10.98 2.05 -9.76
C ILE A 236 10.47 0.91 -10.63
N GLU A 237 11.30 -0.10 -10.85
CA GLU A 237 10.97 -1.35 -11.52
C GLU A 237 11.22 -2.52 -10.56
N PHE A 238 10.26 -3.45 -10.49
CA PHE A 238 10.37 -4.66 -9.68
C PHE A 238 10.55 -5.88 -10.58
N THR A 239 11.67 -6.58 -10.42
CA THR A 239 12.04 -7.70 -11.28
C THR A 239 12.59 -8.88 -10.47
N GLY A 240 12.71 -10.06 -11.12
CA GLY A 240 13.36 -11.22 -10.51
C GLY A 240 12.70 -11.67 -9.20
N CYS A 241 11.38 -11.55 -9.11
CA CYS A 241 10.63 -11.94 -7.92
C CYS A 241 10.71 -13.45 -7.70
N ARG A 242 10.91 -13.87 -6.44
CA ARG A 242 11.03 -15.26 -6.01
C ARG A 242 10.42 -15.44 -4.63
N GLU A 243 10.04 -16.66 -4.28
CA GLU A 243 9.60 -16.99 -2.92
C GLU A 243 10.73 -16.73 -1.93
N TYR A 244 10.36 -16.16 -0.79
CA TYR A 244 11.24 -15.92 0.32
C TYR A 244 10.92 -16.91 1.44
N SER A 245 11.81 -17.88 1.66
CA SER A 245 11.75 -18.75 2.83
C SER A 245 12.78 -18.25 3.86
N SER A 246 12.31 -17.66 4.94
CA SER A 246 13.16 -17.43 6.09
C SER A 246 13.35 -18.75 6.84
N GLU A 247 14.35 -19.52 6.49
CA GLU A 247 14.86 -20.54 7.42
C GLU A 247 15.54 -19.79 8.56
N SER A 248 14.76 -19.45 9.58
CA SER A 248 15.27 -18.91 10.83
C SER A 248 15.90 -20.05 11.62
N THR A 249 17.16 -20.35 11.33
CA THR A 249 17.97 -21.18 12.22
C THR A 249 18.30 -20.32 13.42
N ILE A 250 17.56 -20.49 14.52
CA ILE A 250 17.92 -19.91 15.81
C ILE A 250 19.18 -20.66 16.29
N HIS A 251 20.35 -20.11 16.01
CA HIS A 251 21.57 -20.51 16.69
C HIS A 251 21.47 -19.98 18.13
N PHE A 252 21.08 -20.84 19.06
CA PHE A 252 21.34 -20.59 20.47
C PHE A 252 22.85 -20.46 20.60
N GLY A 253 23.37 -19.27 20.87
CA GLY A 253 24.79 -19.07 21.11
C GLY A 253 25.23 -20.00 22.22
N VAL A 254 26.36 -20.64 22.01
CA VAL A 254 27.02 -21.39 23.07
C VAL A 254 27.17 -20.45 24.28
N PRO A 255 26.76 -20.85 25.49
CA PRO A 255 26.89 -19.98 26.66
C PRO A 255 28.32 -19.48 26.75
N VAL A 256 28.49 -18.14 26.77
CA VAL A 256 29.81 -17.56 27.00
C VAL A 256 30.29 -18.10 28.35
N PRO A 257 31.48 -18.76 28.45
CA PRO A 257 31.99 -19.21 29.72
C PRO A 257 32.07 -18.05 30.70
N GLU A 258 31.55 -18.22 31.90
CA GLU A 258 31.69 -17.21 32.97
C GLU A 258 33.17 -16.84 33.15
N PRO A 259 33.51 -15.56 33.27
CA PRO A 259 34.88 -15.17 33.56
C PRO A 259 35.32 -15.75 34.90
N PRO A 260 36.55 -16.25 35.00
CA PRO A 260 37.03 -16.86 36.22
C PRO A 260 36.96 -15.89 37.41
N PRO A 261 36.67 -16.36 38.62
CA PRO A 261 36.50 -15.48 39.76
C PRO A 261 37.86 -14.73 40.07
N PRO A 262 37.74 -13.50 40.52
CA PRO A 262 38.95 -12.67 40.79
C PRO A 262 39.84 -13.33 41.83
N ALA A 263 41.14 -13.34 41.54
CA ALA A 263 42.13 -13.95 42.41
C ALA A 263 42.12 -13.28 43.82
N PRO A 264 42.26 -14.07 44.90
CA PRO A 264 42.22 -13.54 46.27
C PRO A 264 43.33 -12.51 46.48
N LYS A 265 42.99 -11.32 46.95
CA LYS A 265 43.95 -10.27 47.32
C LYS A 265 44.83 -10.81 48.43
N LYS A 266 46.14 -10.97 48.17
CA LYS A 266 47.15 -11.24 49.20
C LYS A 266 47.18 -10.08 50.19
N LYS A 267 47.01 -10.39 51.48
CA LYS A 267 47.23 -9.47 52.59
C LYS A 267 48.73 -9.22 52.80
#